data_935eeb20cfc2259b9a0a6f770400a418
#
_entry.id   935eeb20cfc2259b9a0a6f770400a418
#
_cell.length_a   1.000
_cell.length_b   1.000
_cell.length_c   1.000
_cell.angle_alpha   90.00
_cell.angle_beta   90.00
_cell.angle_gamma   90.00
#
_symmetry.space_group_name_H-M   'P 1'
#
loop_
_entity.id
_entity.type
_entity.pdbx_description
1 polymer ?
#
loop_
_entity_poly.entity_id
_entity_poly.type
_entity_poly.pdbx_seq_one_letter_code
_entity_poly.pdbx_strand_id
1 'polypeptide(L)'
;MTGEASLFLSLCNEMLADEGFSIGQQAEIAKALGYQGLELAPGTLGKQPHTLDRDSLKDVRQRIENQGLRTTGLHWLLAPYPDASIVDRSKVTETEGILLSLIDQCAALGGTVLVHGSPSSRRLPAGTSNEEAFEVAADLFSRVARRAHDQGVCYCIEPLSRSETSFINTVEEGARLVEQVGSPAFQTMIDTSAAGLAEELSVAALVETWVPSGWIAHIQVNDTNRGAPGTGGDPFNDIVAALRRVGWSKPIAVEPFRSVVNAVATAAIGAATMRAHWQNHLHPRVG
;
A
#
# COMPACT_ATOMS: atom_id res chain seq x y z
N MET A 1 -10.65 0.97 -30.11
CA MET A 1 -9.41 0.30 -29.68
C MET A 1 -9.22 0.65 -28.22
N THR A 2 -9.65 -0.21 -27.31
CA THR A 2 -9.37 -0.07 -25.89
C THR A 2 -7.88 -0.33 -25.72
N GLY A 3 -7.09 0.73 -25.41
CA GLY A 3 -5.67 0.57 -25.18
C GLY A 3 -5.48 -0.43 -24.03
N GLU A 4 -4.70 -1.48 -24.29
CA GLU A 4 -4.36 -2.46 -23.25
C GLU A 4 -3.67 -1.74 -22.10
N ALA A 5 -4.17 -1.94 -20.88
CA ALA A 5 -3.56 -1.37 -19.69
C ALA A 5 -2.12 -1.91 -19.54
N SER A 6 -1.15 -1.02 -19.58
CA SER A 6 0.26 -1.39 -19.36
C SER A 6 0.48 -1.65 -17.88
N LEU A 7 1.25 -2.70 -17.56
CA LEU A 7 1.65 -2.97 -16.19
C LEU A 7 2.55 -1.84 -15.66
N PHE A 8 2.13 -1.21 -14.58
CA PHE A 8 2.94 -0.28 -13.82
C PHE A 8 3.29 -0.91 -12.46
N LEU A 9 4.57 -1.21 -12.24
CA LEU A 9 5.07 -1.74 -10.96
C LEU A 9 5.75 -0.66 -10.15
N SER A 10 5.38 -0.57 -8.87
CA SER A 10 6.09 0.16 -7.82
C SER A 10 6.77 -0.82 -6.88
N LEU A 11 7.87 -0.43 -6.26
CA LEU A 11 8.55 -1.21 -5.22
C LEU A 11 8.40 -0.48 -3.88
N CYS A 12 7.92 -1.18 -2.87
CA CYS A 12 8.00 -0.75 -1.48
C CYS A 12 9.46 -0.76 -1.03
N ASN A 13 9.90 0.32 -0.41
CA ASN A 13 11.33 0.62 -0.32
C ASN A 13 12.03 0.13 0.94
N GLU A 14 11.30 -0.32 1.95
CA GLU A 14 11.85 -0.60 3.28
C GLU A 14 12.96 -1.64 3.28
N MET A 15 12.82 -2.74 2.53
CA MET A 15 13.85 -3.79 2.48
C MET A 15 15.19 -3.28 1.93
N LEU A 16 15.16 -2.41 0.91
CA LEU A 16 16.37 -1.79 0.38
C LEU A 16 16.97 -0.80 1.39
N ALA A 17 16.09 -0.04 2.09
CA ALA A 17 16.54 0.87 3.14
C ALA A 17 17.17 0.13 4.32
N ASP A 18 16.61 -1.01 4.73
CA ASP A 18 17.13 -1.85 5.81
C ASP A 18 18.51 -2.45 5.48
N GLU A 19 18.78 -2.71 4.20
CA GLU A 19 20.13 -3.10 3.72
C GLU A 19 21.09 -1.91 3.56
N GLY A 20 20.67 -0.69 3.92
CA GLY A 20 21.51 0.51 3.98
C GLY A 20 21.60 1.27 2.66
N PHE A 21 20.82 0.95 1.64
CA PHE A 21 20.78 1.71 0.40
C PHE A 21 20.14 3.09 0.60
N SER A 22 20.84 4.14 0.18
CA SER A 22 20.27 5.49 0.13
C SER A 22 19.12 5.57 -0.87
N ILE A 23 18.23 6.55 -0.72
CA ILE A 23 17.04 6.70 -1.60
C ILE A 23 17.42 6.78 -3.10
N GLY A 24 18.55 7.39 -3.44
CA GLY A 24 19.06 7.42 -4.82
C GLY A 24 19.47 6.03 -5.33
N GLN A 25 20.14 5.24 -4.50
CA GLN A 25 20.52 3.86 -4.81
C GLN A 25 19.28 2.94 -4.89
N GLN A 26 18.31 3.11 -4.00
CA GLN A 26 17.03 2.39 -4.07
C GLN A 26 16.33 2.66 -5.40
N ALA A 27 16.29 3.92 -5.85
CA ALA A 27 15.69 4.30 -7.13
C ALA A 27 16.49 3.71 -8.31
N GLU A 28 17.82 3.75 -8.27
CA GLU A 28 18.68 3.15 -9.30
C GLU A 28 18.44 1.64 -9.42
N ILE A 29 18.41 0.92 -8.28
CA ILE A 29 18.12 -0.52 -8.21
C ILE A 29 16.73 -0.82 -8.78
N ALA A 30 15.71 -0.12 -8.29
CA ALA A 30 14.33 -0.32 -8.75
C ALA A 30 14.22 -0.07 -10.27
N LYS A 31 14.88 0.96 -10.81
CA LYS A 31 14.93 1.24 -12.24
C LYS A 31 15.61 0.11 -13.03
N ALA A 32 16.76 -0.37 -12.57
CA ALA A 32 17.49 -1.47 -13.21
C ALA A 32 16.65 -2.77 -13.25
N LEU A 33 15.84 -3.01 -12.21
CA LEU A 33 14.89 -4.12 -12.16
C LEU A 33 13.61 -3.86 -12.94
N GLY A 34 13.45 -2.65 -13.53
CA GLY A 34 12.36 -2.26 -14.43
C GLY A 34 11.09 -1.81 -13.69
N TYR A 35 11.13 -1.49 -12.40
CA TYR A 35 10.06 -0.77 -11.76
C TYR A 35 9.91 0.64 -12.34
N GLN A 36 8.72 1.21 -12.25
CA GLN A 36 8.41 2.57 -12.70
C GLN A 36 8.20 3.53 -11.54
N GLY A 37 8.10 3.02 -10.32
CA GLY A 37 7.92 3.83 -9.12
C GLY A 37 8.49 3.21 -7.87
N LEU A 38 8.56 4.04 -6.82
CA LEU A 38 8.78 3.64 -5.44
C LEU A 38 7.57 4.04 -4.60
N GLU A 39 7.17 3.16 -3.70
CA GLU A 39 6.25 3.44 -2.61
C GLU A 39 7.07 3.50 -1.32
N LEU A 40 6.98 4.61 -0.60
CA LEU A 40 7.92 4.90 0.46
C LEU A 40 7.32 4.62 1.84
N ALA A 41 8.05 3.90 2.68
CA ALA A 41 7.77 3.85 4.10
C ALA A 41 8.35 5.11 4.77
N PRO A 42 7.54 5.97 5.42
CA PRO A 42 8.02 7.21 6.03
C PRO A 42 9.20 7.01 6.98
N GLY A 43 9.22 5.91 7.74
CA GLY A 43 10.32 5.58 8.65
C GLY A 43 11.69 5.46 8.00
N THR A 44 11.75 5.20 6.68
CA THR A 44 13.01 5.14 5.93
C THR A 44 13.58 6.53 5.62
N LEU A 45 12.76 7.58 5.75
CA LEU A 45 13.15 8.97 5.53
C LEU A 45 13.66 9.66 6.80
N GLY A 46 13.44 9.07 7.97
CA GLY A 46 13.92 9.60 9.25
C GLY A 46 13.10 9.11 10.45
N LYS A 47 13.55 9.45 11.66
CA LYS A 47 12.89 9.01 12.92
C LYS A 47 11.54 9.69 13.17
N GLN A 48 11.38 10.93 12.73
CA GLN A 48 10.14 11.69 12.82
C GLN A 48 9.77 12.21 11.43
N PRO A 49 9.40 11.31 10.51
CA PRO A 49 9.21 11.67 9.10
C PRO A 49 8.17 12.77 8.88
N HIS A 50 7.13 12.84 9.72
CA HIS A 50 6.09 13.88 9.63
C HIS A 50 6.62 15.32 9.83
N THR A 51 7.85 15.50 10.31
CA THR A 51 8.48 16.80 10.52
C THR A 51 9.45 17.22 9.41
N LEU A 52 9.59 16.41 8.36
CA LEU A 52 10.46 16.75 7.24
C LEU A 52 10.02 18.06 6.56
N ASP A 53 10.99 18.92 6.32
CA ASP A 53 10.75 20.17 5.63
C ASP A 53 10.63 20.00 4.11
N ARG A 54 10.20 21.06 3.45
CA ARG A 54 9.97 21.05 2.00
C ARG A 54 11.22 20.79 1.17
N ASP A 55 12.37 21.25 1.64
CA ASP A 55 13.63 21.08 0.90
C ASP A 55 14.10 19.65 0.98
N SER A 56 13.97 19.01 2.14
CA SER A 56 14.22 17.57 2.33
C SER A 56 13.31 16.72 1.45
N LEU A 57 12.02 17.01 1.41
CA LEU A 57 11.06 16.29 0.55
C LEU A 57 11.38 16.49 -0.93
N LYS A 58 11.75 17.70 -1.33
CA LYS A 58 12.15 18.01 -2.71
C LYS A 58 13.42 17.23 -3.10
N ASP A 59 14.42 17.13 -2.22
CA ASP A 59 15.63 16.36 -2.48
C ASP A 59 15.30 14.86 -2.66
N VAL A 60 14.49 14.28 -1.78
CA VAL A 60 14.02 12.89 -1.91
C VAL A 60 13.34 12.67 -3.26
N ARG A 61 12.36 13.51 -3.59
CA ARG A 61 11.64 13.45 -4.86
C ARG A 61 12.58 13.54 -6.05
N GLN A 62 13.49 14.48 -6.05
CA GLN A 62 14.43 14.70 -7.16
C GLN A 62 15.37 13.52 -7.36
N ARG A 63 15.84 12.88 -6.29
CA ARG A 63 16.68 11.67 -6.37
C ARG A 63 15.97 10.51 -7.05
N ILE A 64 14.67 10.34 -6.80
CA ILE A 64 13.83 9.34 -7.45
C ILE A 64 13.58 9.70 -8.91
N GLU A 65 13.18 10.95 -9.18
CA GLU A 65 12.89 11.44 -10.54
C GLU A 65 14.14 11.43 -11.44
N ASN A 66 15.32 11.68 -10.91
CA ASN A 66 16.59 11.62 -11.67
C ASN A 66 16.89 10.21 -12.22
N GLN A 67 16.32 9.17 -11.65
CA GLN A 67 16.37 7.79 -12.18
C GLN A 67 15.23 7.48 -13.16
N GLY A 68 14.37 8.45 -13.46
CA GLY A 68 13.18 8.27 -14.32
C GLY A 68 12.09 7.45 -13.65
N LEU A 69 12.06 7.42 -12.33
CA LEU A 69 10.98 6.85 -11.52
C LEU A 69 10.09 7.96 -10.95
N ARG A 70 8.96 7.57 -10.35
CA ARG A 70 8.14 8.47 -9.55
C ARG A 70 7.83 7.86 -8.18
N THR A 71 7.60 8.68 -7.18
CA THR A 71 6.96 8.24 -5.95
C THR A 71 5.51 7.91 -6.28
N THR A 72 5.03 6.71 -5.93
CA THR A 72 3.64 6.32 -6.12
C THR A 72 2.79 6.63 -4.91
N GLY A 73 3.35 6.48 -3.72
CA GLY A 73 2.64 6.71 -2.47
C GLY A 73 3.51 6.53 -1.24
N LEU A 74 2.83 6.55 -0.10
CA LEU A 74 3.40 6.20 1.20
C LEU A 74 2.66 5.00 1.78
N HIS A 75 3.39 4.10 2.47
CA HIS A 75 2.82 2.98 3.23
C HIS A 75 3.46 2.91 4.62
N TRP A 76 3.00 2.03 5.51
CA TRP A 76 3.48 1.93 6.90
C TRP A 76 3.47 3.25 7.68
N LEU A 77 2.42 4.03 7.48
CA LEU A 77 2.34 5.44 7.90
C LEU A 77 2.66 5.67 9.37
N LEU A 78 2.19 4.78 10.25
CA LEU A 78 2.36 4.92 11.70
C LEU A 78 3.39 3.96 12.31
N ALA A 79 4.15 3.22 11.50
CA ALA A 79 5.21 2.34 12.02
C ALA A 79 6.26 3.08 12.89
N PRO A 80 6.66 4.34 12.57
CA PRO A 80 7.59 5.11 13.41
C PRO A 80 6.98 5.64 14.72
N TYR A 81 5.65 5.47 14.94
CA TYR A 81 4.91 6.11 16.03
C TYR A 81 4.21 5.06 16.90
N PRO A 82 4.91 4.40 17.83
CA PRO A 82 4.36 3.28 18.61
C PRO A 82 3.19 3.67 19.51
N ASP A 83 3.07 4.95 19.87
CA ASP A 83 1.98 5.47 20.69
C ASP A 83 0.77 5.95 19.89
N ALA A 84 0.88 6.07 18.58
CA ALA A 84 -0.22 6.50 17.73
C ALA A 84 -1.34 5.45 17.69
N SER A 85 -2.58 5.91 17.70
CA SER A 85 -3.75 5.03 17.62
C SER A 85 -4.87 5.68 16.82
N ILE A 86 -5.52 4.87 15.97
CA ILE A 86 -6.72 5.28 15.23
C ILE A 86 -8.03 4.90 15.93
N VAL A 87 -7.94 4.17 17.04
CA VAL A 87 -9.09 3.62 17.79
C VAL A 87 -9.13 4.05 19.26
N ASP A 88 -8.09 4.72 19.76
CA ASP A 88 -8.04 5.25 21.13
C ASP A 88 -8.35 6.75 21.14
N ARG A 89 -9.52 7.11 21.71
CA ARG A 89 -9.98 8.52 21.80
C ARG A 89 -8.96 9.47 22.44
N SER A 90 -8.14 8.97 23.35
CA SER A 90 -7.12 9.80 24.03
C SER A 90 -5.92 10.13 23.15
N LYS A 91 -5.69 9.35 22.08
CA LYS A 91 -4.54 9.46 21.18
C LYS A 91 -4.87 10.00 19.79
N VAL A 92 -6.15 9.95 19.41
CA VAL A 92 -6.63 10.30 18.06
C VAL A 92 -6.20 11.69 17.61
N THR A 93 -6.21 12.69 18.49
CA THR A 93 -5.86 14.08 18.11
C THR A 93 -4.38 14.21 17.70
N GLU A 94 -3.48 13.57 18.44
CA GLU A 94 -2.06 13.57 18.09
C GLU A 94 -1.82 12.75 16.80
N THR A 95 -2.45 11.59 16.72
CA THR A 95 -2.39 10.72 15.53
C THR A 95 -2.89 11.45 14.28
N GLU A 96 -3.99 12.19 14.38
CA GLU A 96 -4.50 13.02 13.29
C GLU A 96 -3.45 14.03 12.79
N GLY A 97 -2.80 14.74 13.69
CA GLY A 97 -1.73 15.69 13.33
C GLY A 97 -0.60 15.05 12.52
N ILE A 98 -0.18 13.84 12.90
CA ILE A 98 0.81 13.06 12.17
C ILE A 98 0.29 12.69 10.76
N LEU A 99 -0.93 12.16 10.68
CA LEU A 99 -1.53 11.72 9.40
C LEU A 99 -1.72 12.89 8.43
N LEU A 100 -2.18 14.05 8.91
CA LEU A 100 -2.31 15.26 8.08
C LEU A 100 -0.97 15.70 7.49
N SER A 101 0.11 15.66 8.30
CA SER A 101 1.46 15.97 7.82
C SER A 101 1.95 14.97 6.78
N LEU A 102 1.70 13.67 6.98
CA LEU A 102 2.07 12.63 6.01
C LEU A 102 1.30 12.74 4.68
N ILE A 103 0.05 13.19 4.72
CA ILE A 103 -0.74 13.50 3.51
C ILE A 103 -0.07 14.62 2.71
N ASP A 104 0.31 15.72 3.38
CA ASP A 104 1.01 16.83 2.73
C ASP A 104 2.34 16.39 2.13
N GLN A 105 3.08 15.54 2.83
CA GLN A 105 4.34 14.99 2.36
C GLN A 105 4.16 14.06 1.16
N CYS A 106 3.14 13.20 1.19
CA CYS A 106 2.81 12.34 0.04
C CYS A 106 2.60 13.18 -1.22
N ALA A 107 1.78 14.22 -1.13
CA ALA A 107 1.54 15.13 -2.25
C ALA A 107 2.82 15.86 -2.69
N ALA A 108 3.64 16.34 -1.75
CA ALA A 108 4.91 17.02 -2.05
C ALA A 108 5.92 16.11 -2.75
N LEU A 109 5.94 14.83 -2.39
CA LEU A 109 6.76 13.79 -3.03
C LEU A 109 6.23 13.38 -4.41
N GLY A 110 5.02 13.79 -4.78
CA GLY A 110 4.35 13.41 -6.02
C GLY A 110 3.61 12.09 -5.95
N GLY A 111 3.41 11.55 -4.73
CA GLY A 111 2.60 10.36 -4.48
C GLY A 111 1.11 10.64 -4.61
N THR A 112 0.35 9.59 -4.89
CA THR A 112 -1.11 9.68 -5.07
C THR A 112 -1.92 8.81 -4.11
N VAL A 113 -1.24 7.95 -3.33
CA VAL A 113 -1.89 7.04 -2.38
C VAL A 113 -1.13 7.00 -1.06
N LEU A 114 -1.87 6.89 0.04
CA LEU A 114 -1.34 6.56 1.36
C LEU A 114 -1.98 5.26 1.84
N VAL A 115 -1.16 4.30 2.24
CA VAL A 115 -1.60 3.00 2.74
C VAL A 115 -1.44 2.92 4.25
N HIS A 116 -2.56 2.80 4.95
CA HIS A 116 -2.60 2.61 6.39
C HIS A 116 -2.66 1.12 6.73
N GLY A 117 -1.51 0.46 6.75
CA GLY A 117 -1.32 -0.90 7.23
C GLY A 117 -1.12 -0.97 8.75
N SER A 118 -0.12 -0.35 9.26
CA SER A 118 0.28 -0.12 10.68
C SER A 118 -0.54 -0.83 11.77
N PRO A 119 -0.33 -2.14 12.03
CA PRO A 119 -1.20 -2.94 12.91
C PRO A 119 -1.19 -2.46 14.37
N SER A 120 -0.07 -1.93 14.87
CA SER A 120 0.04 -1.43 16.25
C SER A 120 -0.93 -0.29 16.56
N SER A 121 -1.21 0.57 15.57
CA SER A 121 -2.13 1.71 15.71
C SER A 121 -3.60 1.32 15.81
N ARG A 122 -3.93 0.05 15.54
CA ARG A 122 -5.28 -0.52 15.57
C ARG A 122 -5.58 -1.34 16.81
N ARG A 123 -4.63 -1.41 17.77
CA ARG A 123 -4.82 -2.17 19.01
C ARG A 123 -5.94 -1.54 19.83
N LEU A 124 -6.98 -2.33 20.07
CA LEU A 124 -8.12 -1.88 20.88
C LEU A 124 -7.69 -1.63 22.33
N PRO A 125 -8.05 -0.48 22.91
CA PRO A 125 -7.91 -0.26 24.35
C PRO A 125 -8.73 -1.28 25.15
N ALA A 126 -8.30 -1.59 26.37
CA ALA A 126 -9.00 -2.51 27.23
C ALA A 126 -10.46 -2.03 27.47
N GLY A 127 -11.41 -2.93 27.23
CA GLY A 127 -12.85 -2.65 27.40
C GLY A 127 -13.51 -1.93 26.22
N THR A 128 -12.78 -1.60 25.16
CA THR A 128 -13.35 -0.99 23.94
C THR A 128 -13.88 -2.10 23.02
N SER A 129 -15.11 -1.99 22.58
CA SER A 129 -15.71 -2.88 21.59
C SER A 129 -15.22 -2.55 20.17
N ASN A 130 -15.36 -3.50 19.24
CA ASN A 130 -15.07 -3.25 17.83
C ASN A 130 -15.94 -2.13 17.24
N GLU A 131 -17.21 -2.02 17.65
CA GLU A 131 -18.09 -0.97 17.17
C GLU A 131 -17.66 0.43 17.66
N GLU A 132 -17.26 0.55 18.94
CA GLU A 132 -16.72 1.82 19.45
C GLU A 132 -15.41 2.21 18.74
N ALA A 133 -14.53 1.23 18.50
CA ALA A 133 -13.31 1.45 17.73
C ALA A 133 -13.61 1.90 16.30
N PHE A 134 -14.62 1.30 15.68
CA PHE A 134 -15.07 1.65 14.34
C PHE A 134 -15.59 3.10 14.26
N GLU A 135 -16.40 3.53 15.23
CA GLU A 135 -16.89 4.92 15.30
C GLU A 135 -15.73 5.92 15.45
N VAL A 136 -14.75 5.59 16.33
CA VAL A 136 -13.57 6.45 16.54
C VAL A 136 -12.75 6.57 15.28
N ALA A 137 -12.50 5.44 14.59
CA ALA A 137 -11.75 5.42 13.34
C ALA A 137 -12.50 6.17 12.22
N ALA A 138 -13.80 5.97 12.08
CA ALA A 138 -14.62 6.65 11.07
C ALA A 138 -14.61 8.18 11.26
N ASP A 139 -14.71 8.65 12.50
CA ASP A 139 -14.66 10.07 12.84
C ASP A 139 -13.26 10.66 12.50
N LEU A 140 -12.18 9.99 12.89
CA LEU A 140 -10.83 10.38 12.52
C LEU A 140 -10.66 10.43 10.99
N PHE A 141 -11.02 9.36 10.29
CA PHE A 141 -10.81 9.27 8.85
C PHE A 141 -11.71 10.22 8.06
N SER A 142 -12.85 10.63 8.57
CA SER A 142 -13.66 11.71 7.97
C SER A 142 -12.90 13.05 7.94
N ARG A 143 -12.06 13.33 8.94
CA ARG A 143 -11.22 14.54 8.96
C ARG A 143 -9.97 14.38 8.08
N VAL A 144 -9.31 13.23 8.17
CA VAL A 144 -8.15 12.87 7.35
C VAL A 144 -8.50 12.89 5.86
N ALA A 145 -9.66 12.34 5.48
CA ALA A 145 -10.12 12.31 4.10
C ALA A 145 -10.33 13.68 3.47
N ARG A 146 -10.76 14.68 4.26
CA ARG A 146 -10.86 16.06 3.76
C ARG A 146 -9.49 16.59 3.33
N ARG A 147 -8.45 16.38 4.16
CA ARG A 147 -7.09 16.79 3.80
C ARG A 147 -6.56 16.02 2.59
N ALA A 148 -6.81 14.72 2.51
CA ALA A 148 -6.42 13.89 1.37
C ALA A 148 -7.08 14.41 0.07
N HIS A 149 -8.37 14.74 0.12
CA HIS A 149 -9.09 15.35 -0.99
C HIS A 149 -8.45 16.67 -1.44
N ASP A 150 -8.16 17.59 -0.50
CA ASP A 150 -7.58 18.90 -0.78
C ASP A 150 -6.18 18.79 -1.41
N GLN A 151 -5.44 17.73 -1.06
CA GLN A 151 -4.11 17.44 -1.62
C GLN A 151 -4.14 16.58 -2.90
N GLY A 152 -5.32 16.12 -3.33
CA GLY A 152 -5.47 15.29 -4.51
C GLY A 152 -4.86 13.88 -4.35
N VAL A 153 -4.80 13.35 -3.12
CA VAL A 153 -4.32 12.01 -2.82
C VAL A 153 -5.45 11.13 -2.26
N CYS A 154 -5.30 9.82 -2.38
CA CYS A 154 -6.23 8.86 -1.81
C CYS A 154 -5.62 8.21 -0.57
N TYR A 155 -6.34 8.24 0.54
CA TYR A 155 -5.98 7.54 1.77
C TYR A 155 -6.66 6.17 1.80
N CYS A 156 -5.89 5.10 1.91
CA CYS A 156 -6.39 3.73 1.92
C CYS A 156 -6.23 3.09 3.30
N ILE A 157 -7.32 2.54 3.83
CA ILE A 157 -7.24 1.58 4.92
C ILE A 157 -6.96 0.19 4.35
N GLU A 158 -5.92 -0.45 4.84
CA GLU A 158 -5.53 -1.79 4.43
C GLU A 158 -6.16 -2.83 5.38
N PRO A 159 -6.95 -3.78 4.90
CA PRO A 159 -7.31 -4.97 5.66
C PRO A 159 -6.07 -5.82 5.95
N LEU A 160 -5.85 -6.19 7.21
CA LEU A 160 -4.69 -6.97 7.65
C LEU A 160 -5.09 -8.37 8.14
N SER A 161 -4.15 -9.29 8.13
CA SER A 161 -4.40 -10.63 8.67
C SER A 161 -4.78 -10.61 10.16
N ARG A 162 -5.57 -11.59 10.59
CA ARG A 162 -6.00 -11.70 12.00
C ARG A 162 -4.84 -11.96 12.97
N SER A 163 -3.69 -12.39 12.48
CA SER A 163 -2.47 -12.52 13.27
C SER A 163 -1.79 -11.19 13.56
N GLU A 164 -2.08 -10.14 12.78
CA GLU A 164 -1.49 -8.81 12.91
C GLU A 164 -2.37 -7.88 13.74
N THR A 165 -3.68 -7.94 13.53
CA THR A 165 -4.66 -7.09 14.24
C THR A 165 -6.01 -7.77 14.32
N SER A 166 -6.87 -7.32 15.25
CA SER A 166 -8.27 -7.72 15.35
C SER A 166 -9.23 -6.69 14.76
N PHE A 167 -8.73 -5.63 14.11
CA PHE A 167 -9.55 -4.53 13.61
C PHE A 167 -9.29 -4.28 12.13
N ILE A 168 -10.34 -4.44 11.31
CA ILE A 168 -10.31 -4.38 9.84
C ILE A 168 -9.40 -5.47 9.24
N ASN A 169 -10.00 -6.66 9.08
CA ASN A 169 -9.31 -7.85 8.58
C ASN A 169 -9.76 -8.26 7.17
N THR A 170 -10.91 -7.82 6.72
CA THR A 170 -11.44 -8.16 5.40
C THR A 170 -11.69 -6.93 4.55
N VAL A 171 -11.71 -7.11 3.24
CA VAL A 171 -12.06 -6.04 2.29
C VAL A 171 -13.48 -5.53 2.58
N GLU A 172 -14.41 -6.39 2.98
CA GLU A 172 -15.76 -6.00 3.38
C GLU A 172 -15.77 -5.08 4.61
N GLU A 173 -14.96 -5.39 5.65
CA GLU A 173 -14.81 -4.52 6.81
C GLU A 173 -14.19 -3.17 6.42
N GLY A 174 -13.19 -3.17 5.53
CA GLY A 174 -12.61 -1.95 4.96
C GLY A 174 -13.64 -1.13 4.16
N ALA A 175 -14.42 -1.79 3.31
CA ALA A 175 -15.48 -1.18 2.51
C ALA A 175 -16.58 -0.55 3.38
N ARG A 176 -16.97 -1.20 4.49
CA ARG A 176 -17.91 -0.63 5.48
C ARG A 176 -17.36 0.68 6.07
N LEU A 177 -16.06 0.74 6.35
CA LEU A 177 -15.45 1.97 6.85
C LEU A 177 -15.39 3.06 5.78
N VAL A 178 -15.14 2.70 4.51
CA VAL A 178 -15.20 3.61 3.36
C VAL A 178 -16.58 4.22 3.22
N GLU A 179 -17.63 3.40 3.31
CA GLU A 179 -19.03 3.85 3.26
C GLU A 179 -19.35 4.82 4.39
N GLN A 180 -18.92 4.51 5.62
CA GLN A 180 -19.16 5.36 6.80
C GLN A 180 -18.44 6.72 6.69
N VAL A 181 -17.23 6.75 6.17
CA VAL A 181 -16.45 7.99 5.95
C VAL A 181 -17.05 8.81 4.80
N GLY A 182 -17.57 8.16 3.77
CA GLY A 182 -18.32 8.78 2.68
C GLY A 182 -17.52 9.76 1.81
N SER A 183 -16.21 9.58 1.69
CA SER A 183 -15.32 10.47 0.93
C SER A 183 -14.64 9.73 -0.22
N PRO A 184 -14.60 10.28 -1.44
CA PRO A 184 -13.86 9.66 -2.55
C PRO A 184 -12.34 9.64 -2.32
N ALA A 185 -11.82 10.42 -1.38
CA ALA A 185 -10.42 10.44 -1.01
C ALA A 185 -10.07 9.45 0.12
N PHE A 186 -11.05 8.68 0.60
CA PHE A 186 -10.83 7.58 1.56
C PHE A 186 -11.39 6.29 0.96
N GLN A 187 -10.52 5.30 0.79
CA GLN A 187 -10.84 4.04 0.13
C GLN A 187 -10.21 2.87 0.90
N THR A 188 -10.49 1.65 0.46
CA THR A 188 -9.76 0.46 0.89
C THR A 188 -8.88 -0.09 -0.21
N MET A 189 -8.21 -1.21 0.04
CA MET A 189 -7.27 -1.82 -0.87
C MET A 189 -7.21 -3.35 -0.70
N ILE A 190 -6.43 -4.01 -1.53
CA ILE A 190 -6.11 -5.43 -1.41
C ILE A 190 -4.59 -5.58 -1.32
N ASP A 191 -4.10 -6.10 -0.19
CA ASP A 191 -2.79 -6.73 -0.07
C ASP A 191 -2.96 -8.24 -0.26
N THR A 192 -2.17 -8.83 -1.16
CA THR A 192 -2.40 -10.23 -1.57
C THR A 192 -2.04 -11.24 -0.48
N SER A 193 -1.03 -10.96 0.36
CA SER A 193 -0.67 -11.81 1.50
C SER A 193 -1.70 -11.70 2.63
N ALA A 194 -2.06 -10.48 3.01
CA ALA A 194 -3.04 -10.25 4.07
C ALA A 194 -4.39 -10.86 3.70
N ALA A 195 -4.85 -10.64 2.47
CA ALA A 195 -6.09 -11.21 1.95
C ALA A 195 -6.04 -12.75 1.89
N GLY A 196 -4.94 -13.32 1.38
CA GLY A 196 -4.74 -14.77 1.33
C GLY A 196 -4.75 -15.47 2.70
N LEU A 197 -4.45 -14.71 3.77
CA LEU A 197 -4.43 -15.21 5.15
C LEU A 197 -5.72 -14.92 5.95
N ALA A 198 -6.56 -14.01 5.51
CA ALA A 198 -7.72 -13.53 6.28
C ALA A 198 -9.08 -13.81 5.61
N GLU A 199 -9.12 -13.89 4.29
CA GLU A 199 -10.36 -13.96 3.51
C GLU A 199 -10.75 -15.41 3.19
N GLU A 200 -12.06 -15.64 3.06
CA GLU A 200 -12.59 -16.93 2.59
C GLU A 200 -12.51 -17.08 1.06
N LEU A 201 -12.62 -15.96 0.35
CA LEU A 201 -12.49 -15.91 -1.10
C LEU A 201 -11.01 -15.94 -1.50
N SER A 202 -10.71 -16.53 -2.67
CA SER A 202 -9.39 -16.36 -3.26
C SER A 202 -9.11 -14.90 -3.60
N VAL A 203 -7.84 -14.49 -3.59
CA VAL A 203 -7.45 -13.11 -3.94
C VAL A 203 -7.96 -12.71 -5.33
N ALA A 204 -7.93 -13.64 -6.30
CA ALA A 204 -8.47 -13.38 -7.62
C ALA A 204 -9.99 -13.09 -7.58
N ALA A 205 -10.75 -13.85 -6.80
CA ALA A 205 -12.19 -13.61 -6.61
C ALA A 205 -12.47 -12.29 -5.88
N LEU A 206 -11.65 -11.92 -4.90
CA LEU A 206 -11.74 -10.61 -4.23
C LEU A 206 -11.53 -9.46 -5.22
N VAL A 207 -10.51 -9.56 -6.07
CA VAL A 207 -10.24 -8.56 -7.12
C VAL A 207 -11.45 -8.40 -8.03
N GLU A 208 -12.04 -9.52 -8.51
CA GLU A 208 -13.20 -9.49 -9.40
C GLU A 208 -14.47 -8.96 -8.73
N THR A 209 -14.62 -9.19 -7.42
CA THR A 209 -15.78 -8.73 -6.65
C THR A 209 -15.68 -7.26 -6.31
N TRP A 210 -14.52 -6.82 -5.79
CA TRP A 210 -14.42 -5.52 -5.14
C TRP A 210 -13.84 -4.41 -6.03
N VAL A 211 -12.98 -4.70 -7.00
CA VAL A 211 -12.46 -3.64 -7.88
C VAL A 211 -13.57 -2.93 -8.67
N PRO A 212 -14.57 -3.63 -9.24
CA PRO A 212 -15.67 -2.96 -9.93
C PRO A 212 -16.57 -2.08 -9.06
N SER A 213 -16.55 -2.24 -7.72
CA SER A 213 -17.30 -1.38 -6.79
C SER A 213 -16.77 0.06 -6.75
N GLY A 214 -15.51 0.28 -7.17
CA GLY A 214 -14.84 1.56 -7.09
C GLY A 214 -14.24 1.87 -5.71
N TRP A 215 -14.36 0.96 -4.73
CA TRP A 215 -13.83 1.16 -3.38
C TRP A 215 -12.37 0.70 -3.20
N ILE A 216 -11.82 -0.03 -4.19
CA ILE A 216 -10.41 -0.44 -4.18
C ILE A 216 -9.56 0.62 -4.88
N ALA A 217 -8.73 1.31 -4.13
CA ALA A 217 -7.87 2.33 -4.69
C ALA A 217 -6.43 1.87 -4.94
N HIS A 218 -5.98 0.82 -4.27
CA HIS A 218 -4.60 0.35 -4.34
C HIS A 218 -4.51 -1.18 -4.28
N ILE A 219 -3.43 -1.73 -4.83
CA ILE A 219 -3.09 -3.15 -4.79
C ILE A 219 -1.62 -3.26 -4.37
N GLN A 220 -1.37 -4.00 -3.29
CA GLN A 220 -0.04 -4.48 -2.92
C GLN A 220 0.05 -5.98 -3.17
N VAL A 221 1.21 -6.43 -3.66
CA VAL A 221 1.43 -7.83 -4.01
C VAL A 221 2.65 -8.41 -3.31
N ASN A 222 2.42 -9.51 -2.64
CA ASN A 222 3.38 -10.32 -1.90
C ASN A 222 2.80 -11.74 -1.74
N ASP A 223 3.65 -12.71 -1.52
CA ASP A 223 3.22 -14.08 -1.22
C ASP A 223 2.77 -14.22 0.24
N THR A 224 1.90 -15.17 0.56
CA THR A 224 1.46 -15.47 1.95
C THR A 224 2.60 -15.90 2.87
N ASN A 225 3.75 -16.28 2.32
CA ASN A 225 4.99 -16.47 3.08
C ASN A 225 5.68 -15.14 3.46
N ARG A 226 5.08 -13.99 3.13
CA ARG A 226 5.57 -12.61 3.32
C ARG A 226 6.79 -12.26 2.46
N GLY A 227 7.08 -13.02 1.43
CA GLY A 227 8.09 -12.72 0.41
C GLY A 227 7.48 -12.03 -0.81
N ALA A 228 8.32 -11.69 -1.79
CA ALA A 228 7.84 -11.14 -3.06
C ALA A 228 7.01 -12.16 -3.85
N PRO A 229 6.13 -11.73 -4.77
CA PRO A 229 5.44 -12.60 -5.70
C PRO A 229 6.38 -13.62 -6.35
N GLY A 230 6.04 -14.91 -6.28
CA GLY A 230 6.83 -16.00 -6.82
C GLY A 230 7.88 -16.59 -5.87
N THR A 231 7.94 -16.15 -4.61
CA THR A 231 8.80 -16.76 -3.59
C THR A 231 8.08 -17.82 -2.75
N GLY A 232 6.77 -17.87 -2.83
CA GLY A 232 5.88 -18.83 -2.18
C GLY A 232 5.10 -19.66 -3.19
N GLY A 233 3.85 -19.96 -2.87
CA GLY A 233 2.97 -20.82 -3.67
C GLY A 233 1.67 -20.16 -4.11
N ASP A 234 1.53 -18.84 -3.95
CA ASP A 234 0.28 -18.16 -4.25
C ASP A 234 0.02 -18.10 -5.77
N PRO A 235 -1.25 -18.19 -6.21
CA PRO A 235 -1.60 -18.34 -7.62
C PRO A 235 -1.56 -17.01 -8.36
N PHE A 236 -0.36 -16.40 -8.50
CA PHE A 236 -0.18 -15.11 -9.18
C PHE A 236 -0.65 -15.10 -10.63
N ASN A 237 -0.68 -16.26 -11.30
CA ASN A 237 -1.31 -16.35 -12.63
C ASN A 237 -2.78 -15.92 -12.57
N ASP A 238 -3.54 -16.42 -11.61
CA ASP A 238 -4.97 -16.15 -11.50
C ASP A 238 -5.24 -14.75 -10.97
N ILE A 239 -4.40 -14.28 -10.03
CA ILE A 239 -4.47 -12.91 -9.49
C ILE A 239 -4.25 -11.88 -10.61
N VAL A 240 -3.19 -12.06 -11.40
CA VAL A 240 -2.89 -11.16 -12.52
C VAL A 240 -3.97 -11.23 -13.60
N ALA A 241 -4.49 -12.42 -13.89
CA ALA A 241 -5.62 -12.58 -14.82
C ALA A 241 -6.86 -11.81 -14.35
N ALA A 242 -7.18 -11.89 -13.04
CA ALA A 242 -8.29 -11.14 -12.46
C ALA A 242 -8.08 -9.63 -12.57
N LEU A 243 -6.90 -9.11 -12.19
CA LEU A 243 -6.55 -7.68 -12.33
C LEU A 243 -6.72 -7.18 -13.78
N ARG A 244 -6.33 -7.99 -14.76
CA ARG A 244 -6.52 -7.65 -16.17
C ARG A 244 -8.00 -7.66 -16.59
N ARG A 245 -8.76 -8.68 -16.16
CA ARG A 245 -10.20 -8.75 -16.47
C ARG A 245 -11.00 -7.57 -15.96
N VAL A 246 -10.66 -7.08 -14.76
CA VAL A 246 -11.30 -5.88 -14.19
C VAL A 246 -10.75 -4.56 -14.74
N GLY A 247 -9.75 -4.61 -15.63
CA GLY A 247 -9.15 -3.42 -16.24
C GLY A 247 -8.31 -2.58 -15.28
N TRP A 248 -7.63 -3.21 -14.30
CA TRP A 248 -6.77 -2.47 -13.37
C TRP A 248 -5.67 -1.71 -14.11
N SER A 249 -5.61 -0.39 -13.92
CA SER A 249 -4.69 0.50 -14.63
C SER A 249 -3.85 1.39 -13.71
N LYS A 250 -4.06 1.28 -12.38
CA LYS A 250 -3.27 2.00 -11.37
C LYS A 250 -1.97 1.25 -11.08
N PRO A 251 -0.97 1.88 -10.43
CA PRO A 251 0.22 1.18 -9.97
C PRO A 251 -0.12 -0.03 -9.10
N ILE A 252 0.72 -1.07 -9.19
CA ILE A 252 0.71 -2.24 -8.32
C ILE A 252 2.03 -2.20 -7.55
N ALA A 253 1.99 -2.18 -6.22
CA ALA A 253 3.19 -2.15 -5.40
C ALA A 253 3.62 -3.56 -5.01
N VAL A 254 4.89 -3.87 -5.19
CA VAL A 254 5.52 -5.10 -4.69
C VAL A 254 6.03 -4.82 -3.29
N GLU A 255 5.46 -5.47 -2.28
CA GLU A 255 5.73 -5.23 -0.86
C GLU A 255 6.20 -6.50 -0.13
N PRO A 256 7.45 -6.94 -0.32
CA PRO A 256 7.96 -8.10 0.40
C PRO A 256 8.48 -7.69 1.79
N PHE A 257 8.14 -8.49 2.80
CA PHE A 257 8.61 -8.33 4.19
C PHE A 257 9.78 -9.27 4.53
N ARG A 258 10.09 -10.22 3.65
CA ARG A 258 11.16 -11.20 3.85
C ARG A 258 12.02 -11.32 2.61
N SER A 259 13.34 -11.21 2.80
CA SER A 259 14.31 -11.49 1.73
C SER A 259 14.47 -12.98 1.50
N VAL A 260 14.57 -13.37 0.23
CA VAL A 260 14.95 -14.75 -0.13
C VAL A 260 16.46 -14.94 0.00
N VAL A 261 17.24 -14.02 -0.60
CA VAL A 261 18.71 -13.97 -0.50
C VAL A 261 19.12 -12.60 0.05
N ASN A 262 18.66 -11.54 -0.60
CA ASN A 262 18.80 -10.15 -0.20
C ASN A 262 17.63 -9.33 -0.81
N ALA A 263 17.54 -8.07 -0.46
CA ALA A 263 16.45 -7.18 -0.93
C ALA A 263 16.43 -7.06 -2.45
N VAL A 264 17.59 -6.93 -3.09
CA VAL A 264 17.70 -6.77 -4.56
C VAL A 264 17.20 -8.02 -5.29
N ALA A 265 17.65 -9.21 -4.87
CA ALA A 265 17.20 -10.47 -5.46
C ALA A 265 15.69 -10.69 -5.26
N THR A 266 15.18 -10.36 -4.07
CA THR A 266 13.75 -10.47 -3.76
C THR A 266 12.90 -9.53 -4.61
N ALA A 267 13.32 -8.27 -4.76
CA ALA A 267 12.68 -7.31 -5.66
C ALA A 267 12.72 -7.78 -7.13
N ALA A 268 13.83 -8.36 -7.57
CA ALA A 268 13.97 -8.90 -8.93
C ALA A 268 12.98 -10.05 -9.19
N ILE A 269 12.83 -10.98 -8.24
CA ILE A 269 11.87 -12.10 -8.35
C ILE A 269 10.45 -11.55 -8.47
N GLY A 270 10.04 -10.62 -7.61
CA GLY A 270 8.71 -10.02 -7.65
C GLY A 270 8.40 -9.35 -8.99
N ALA A 271 9.33 -8.52 -9.48
CA ALA A 271 9.18 -7.87 -10.77
C ALA A 271 9.08 -8.86 -11.93
N ALA A 272 9.93 -9.91 -11.94
CA ALA A 272 9.94 -10.92 -12.99
C ALA A 272 8.64 -11.73 -13.00
N THR A 273 8.17 -12.16 -11.81
CA THR A 273 6.91 -12.92 -11.66
C THR A 273 5.72 -12.11 -12.16
N MET A 274 5.57 -10.88 -11.71
CA MET A 274 4.44 -10.04 -12.13
C MET A 274 4.44 -9.77 -13.63
N ARG A 275 5.60 -9.49 -14.24
CA ARG A 275 5.70 -9.28 -15.69
C ARG A 275 5.44 -10.53 -16.49
N ALA A 276 5.97 -11.68 -16.07
CA ALA A 276 5.77 -12.95 -16.76
C ALA A 276 4.27 -13.29 -16.85
N HIS A 277 3.54 -13.19 -15.71
CA HIS A 277 2.10 -13.45 -15.71
C HIS A 277 1.32 -12.38 -16.48
N TRP A 278 1.70 -11.10 -16.38
CA TRP A 278 1.04 -10.03 -17.13
C TRP A 278 1.15 -10.24 -18.65
N GLN A 279 2.33 -10.62 -19.14
CA GLN A 279 2.59 -10.89 -20.56
C GLN A 279 1.90 -12.15 -21.09
N ASN A 280 1.84 -13.23 -20.30
CA ASN A 280 1.17 -14.47 -20.66
C ASN A 280 -0.33 -14.26 -20.99
N HIS A 281 -0.96 -13.30 -20.35
CA HIS A 281 -2.35 -12.95 -20.60
C HIS A 281 -2.55 -11.95 -21.75
N LEU A 282 -1.47 -11.39 -22.33
CA LEU A 282 -1.51 -10.60 -23.57
C LEU A 282 -1.64 -11.50 -24.80
N HIS A 283 -1.08 -12.71 -24.74
CA HIS A 283 -1.08 -13.67 -25.83
C HIS A 283 -1.62 -15.01 -25.31
N PRO A 284 -2.97 -15.21 -25.23
CA PRO A 284 -3.50 -16.51 -24.89
C PRO A 284 -2.93 -17.52 -25.91
N ARG A 285 -2.26 -18.58 -25.41
CA ARG A 285 -1.76 -19.63 -26.28
C ARG A 285 -2.95 -20.17 -27.05
N VAL A 286 -2.93 -19.98 -28.40
CA VAL A 286 -3.83 -20.68 -29.31
C VAL A 286 -3.42 -22.14 -29.21
N GLY A 287 -4.22 -22.95 -28.52
CA GLY A 287 -4.07 -24.40 -28.42
C GLY A 287 -4.62 -25.08 -29.67
#